data_57a26385105b5413466318099fb995fb
#
_entry.id   57a26385105b5413466318099fb995fb
#
_cell.length_a   1.000
_cell.length_b   1.000
_cell.length_c   1.000
_cell.angle_alpha   90.00
_cell.angle_beta   90.00
_cell.angle_gamma   90.00
#
_symmetry.space_group_name_H-M   'P 1'
#
loop_
_entity.id
_entity.type
_entity.pdbx_description
1 polymer ?
#
loop_
_entity_poly.entity_id
_entity_poly.type
_entity_poly.pdbx_seq_one_letter_code
_entity_poly.pdbx_strand_id
1 'polypeptide(L)'
;MSKKTKWLKVSAATLGLTCLLPVAKANELFQDAGSWLQVVGEGSLKAVDPSLEKGRIWVEGQSRFDDNWNHWYQGMVRTAIGYSLSDRATIWAGYTWLPTQNIGKNYVSQQDVWPAFRYVLPTDVGMFTFRTMVETNFIPGNGSDVRVRPRQMIRFLHPLEFEPRLSLIAWDEFFVRLNSTPKGGQSGFDQNRAFAGLGWTFNKNFRTEAGYMNQYLDDNTHTNNTMRHLIMGSLFVNF
;
A
#
# COMPACT_ATOMS: atom_id res chain seq x y z
N MET A 1 30.41 -36.10 32.20
CA MET A 1 30.06 -34.68 32.02
C MET A 1 28.86 -34.58 31.09
N SER A 2 27.66 -34.37 31.68
CA SER A 2 26.39 -34.39 30.95
C SER A 2 26.07 -32.97 30.49
N LYS A 3 25.94 -32.73 29.19
CA LYS A 3 25.48 -31.46 28.61
C LYS A 3 23.95 -31.42 28.73
N LYS A 4 23.46 -30.59 29.64
CA LYS A 4 22.02 -30.26 29.73
C LYS A 4 21.63 -29.35 28.60
N THR A 5 20.82 -29.82 27.67
CA THR A 5 20.17 -29.05 26.62
C THR A 5 19.05 -28.19 27.25
N LYS A 6 19.23 -26.88 27.25
CA LYS A 6 18.19 -25.94 27.67
C LYS A 6 17.18 -25.80 26.54
N TRP A 7 15.98 -26.29 26.75
CA TRP A 7 14.83 -26.00 25.89
C TRP A 7 14.35 -24.59 26.20
N LEU A 8 14.46 -23.69 25.21
CA LEU A 8 13.84 -22.37 25.27
C LEU A 8 12.34 -22.55 25.09
N LYS A 9 11.58 -22.24 26.13
CA LYS A 9 10.12 -22.12 26.03
C LYS A 9 9.79 -20.80 25.35
N VAL A 10 9.45 -20.84 24.07
CA VAL A 10 8.88 -19.72 23.37
C VAL A 10 7.42 -19.62 23.80
N SER A 11 7.12 -18.67 24.65
CA SER A 11 5.73 -18.30 24.97
C SER A 11 5.17 -17.54 23.78
N ALA A 12 4.31 -18.18 23.01
CA ALA A 12 3.51 -17.51 21.98
C ALA A 12 2.55 -16.54 22.67
N ALA A 13 2.93 -15.26 22.70
CA ALA A 13 1.99 -14.19 23.02
C ALA A 13 1.06 -14.02 21.81
N THR A 14 -0.11 -14.63 21.88
CA THR A 14 -1.20 -14.43 20.93
C THR A 14 -1.69 -13.00 21.11
N LEU A 15 -1.18 -12.05 20.33
CA LEU A 15 -1.80 -10.74 20.19
C LEU A 15 -3.10 -10.94 19.39
N GLY A 16 -4.19 -11.15 20.13
CA GLY A 16 -5.54 -11.10 19.61
C GLY A 16 -5.89 -9.67 19.23
N LEU A 17 -5.64 -9.29 17.97
CA LEU A 17 -6.21 -8.09 17.38
C LEU A 17 -7.68 -8.40 17.08
N THR A 18 -8.56 -8.28 18.08
CA THR A 18 -10.00 -8.29 17.87
C THR A 18 -10.40 -7.00 17.17
N CYS A 19 -10.44 -7.04 15.83
CA CYS A 19 -11.21 -6.05 15.08
C CYS A 19 -12.66 -6.14 15.53
N LEU A 20 -13.12 -5.20 16.34
CA LEU A 20 -14.53 -4.95 16.58
C LEU A 20 -15.15 -4.47 15.26
N LEU A 21 -15.57 -5.42 14.42
CA LEU A 21 -16.41 -5.09 13.28
C LEU A 21 -17.78 -4.68 13.83
N PRO A 22 -18.31 -3.52 13.47
CA PRO A 22 -19.69 -3.19 13.78
C PRO A 22 -20.57 -4.23 13.08
N VAL A 23 -21.50 -4.84 13.81
CA VAL A 23 -22.56 -5.69 13.25
C VAL A 23 -23.47 -4.75 12.47
N ALA A 24 -23.13 -4.49 11.22
CA ALA A 24 -23.98 -3.76 10.27
C ALA A 24 -24.97 -4.77 9.66
N LYS A 25 -26.18 -4.32 9.36
CA LYS A 25 -27.16 -5.02 8.51
C LYS A 25 -26.45 -5.69 7.36
N ALA A 26 -26.85 -6.91 6.99
CA ALA A 26 -26.28 -7.66 5.86
C ALA A 26 -26.42 -6.84 4.58
N ASN A 27 -25.40 -6.04 4.29
CA ASN A 27 -25.22 -5.37 3.01
C ASN A 27 -24.74 -6.42 2.01
N GLU A 28 -25.23 -6.38 0.80
CA GLU A 28 -24.74 -7.28 -0.23
C GLU A 28 -23.24 -7.03 -0.44
N LEU A 29 -22.44 -8.05 -0.22
CA LEU A 29 -21.00 -8.01 -0.46
C LEU A 29 -20.75 -8.48 -1.89
N PHE A 30 -20.46 -7.56 -2.79
CA PHE A 30 -20.01 -7.89 -4.13
C PHE A 30 -18.57 -8.41 -4.07
N GLN A 31 -18.31 -9.53 -4.73
CA GLN A 31 -16.95 -10.10 -4.83
C GLN A 31 -16.44 -10.04 -6.27
N ASP A 32 -15.16 -9.73 -6.41
CA ASP A 32 -14.48 -9.62 -7.69
C ASP A 32 -13.04 -10.14 -7.57
N ALA A 33 -12.47 -10.59 -8.69
CA ALA A 33 -11.10 -11.03 -8.77
C ALA A 33 -10.33 -10.24 -9.83
N GLY A 34 -9.04 -10.05 -9.62
CA GLY A 34 -8.22 -9.30 -10.55
C GLY A 34 -6.73 -9.34 -10.23
N SER A 35 -5.99 -8.40 -10.80
CA SER A 35 -4.56 -8.29 -10.54
C SER A 35 -4.09 -6.83 -10.49
N TRP A 36 -3.00 -6.62 -9.73
CA TRP A 36 -2.27 -5.38 -9.70
C TRP A 36 -0.81 -5.64 -10.01
N LEU A 37 -0.33 -5.02 -11.06
CA LEU A 37 1.08 -5.05 -11.42
C LEU A 37 1.68 -3.67 -11.17
N GLN A 38 2.83 -3.61 -10.50
CA GLN A 38 3.47 -2.35 -10.20
C GLN A 38 4.98 -2.40 -10.38
N VAL A 39 5.54 -1.24 -10.73
CA VAL A 39 6.97 -0.96 -10.70
C VAL A 39 7.18 0.26 -9.81
N VAL A 40 8.08 0.14 -8.83
CA VAL A 40 8.39 1.20 -7.87
C VAL A 40 9.89 1.50 -7.96
N GLY A 41 10.23 2.71 -8.37
CA GLY A 41 11.59 3.24 -8.34
C GLY A 41 11.77 4.17 -7.14
N GLU A 42 12.81 3.95 -6.34
CA GLU A 42 13.20 4.87 -5.28
C GLU A 42 14.70 5.08 -5.31
N GLY A 43 15.12 6.33 -5.23
CA GLY A 43 16.54 6.66 -5.30
C GLY A 43 16.94 7.83 -4.42
N SER A 44 18.27 8.00 -4.28
CA SER A 44 18.86 9.16 -3.64
C SER A 44 19.27 10.19 -4.68
N LEU A 45 18.95 11.45 -4.43
CA LEU A 45 19.41 12.57 -5.29
C LEU A 45 20.91 12.84 -5.17
N LYS A 46 21.61 12.15 -4.26
CA LYS A 46 23.08 12.17 -4.16
C LYS A 46 23.77 11.78 -5.48
N ALA A 47 23.12 10.91 -6.26
CA ALA A 47 23.64 10.51 -7.58
C ALA A 47 23.64 11.67 -8.60
N VAL A 48 22.80 12.68 -8.38
CA VAL A 48 22.73 13.90 -9.22
C VAL A 48 23.69 14.97 -8.70
N ASP A 49 23.66 15.20 -7.38
CA ASP A 49 24.53 16.16 -6.69
C ASP A 49 24.82 15.66 -5.26
N PRO A 50 26.11 15.56 -4.84
CA PRO A 50 26.50 15.15 -3.50
C PRO A 50 25.87 16.01 -2.37
N SER A 51 25.59 17.28 -2.61
CA SER A 51 24.94 18.17 -1.65
C SER A 51 23.49 17.77 -1.33
N LEU A 52 22.87 16.99 -2.22
CA LEU A 52 21.50 16.48 -2.12
C LEU A 52 21.44 15.06 -1.51
N GLU A 53 22.41 14.66 -0.71
CA GLU A 53 22.49 13.29 -0.15
C GLU A 53 21.26 12.86 0.64
N LYS A 54 20.56 13.80 1.30
CA LYS A 54 19.30 13.58 2.01
C LYS A 54 18.06 13.65 1.12
N GLY A 55 18.21 14.16 -0.10
CA GLY A 55 17.13 14.23 -1.06
C GLY A 55 16.80 12.83 -1.63
N ARG A 56 15.51 12.56 -1.79
CA ARG A 56 14.98 11.27 -2.28
C ARG A 56 14.02 11.52 -3.43
N ILE A 57 13.93 10.57 -4.34
CA ILE A 57 12.94 10.54 -5.41
C ILE A 57 12.18 9.22 -5.36
N TRP A 58 10.87 9.27 -5.64
CA TRP A 58 10.01 8.11 -5.79
C TRP A 58 9.22 8.23 -7.08
N VAL A 59 9.24 7.17 -7.88
CA VAL A 59 8.45 7.03 -9.11
C VAL A 59 7.76 5.67 -9.06
N GLU A 60 6.47 5.62 -9.35
CA GLU A 60 5.70 4.39 -9.31
C GLU A 60 4.71 4.36 -10.47
N GLY A 61 4.64 3.23 -11.16
CA GLY A 61 3.62 2.91 -12.15
C GLY A 61 2.85 1.66 -11.76
N GLN A 62 1.53 1.68 -11.95
CA GLN A 62 0.68 0.51 -11.71
C GLN A 62 -0.28 0.31 -12.87
N SER A 63 -0.60 -0.96 -13.12
CA SER A 63 -1.68 -1.43 -13.98
C SER A 63 -2.58 -2.37 -13.21
N ARG A 64 -3.89 -2.15 -13.26
CA ARG A 64 -4.88 -2.83 -12.43
C ARG A 64 -5.98 -3.40 -13.29
N PHE A 65 -6.32 -4.66 -13.03
CA PHE A 65 -7.34 -5.42 -13.74
C PHE A 65 -8.41 -5.89 -12.75
N ASP A 66 -9.66 -5.88 -13.20
CA ASP A 66 -10.83 -6.40 -12.49
C ASP A 66 -11.67 -7.31 -13.40
N ASP A 67 -12.92 -7.61 -13.05
CA ASP A 67 -13.83 -8.48 -13.81
C ASP A 67 -13.17 -9.83 -14.14
N ASN A 68 -12.65 -10.53 -13.12
CA ASN A 68 -11.94 -11.81 -13.30
C ASN A 68 -10.79 -11.72 -14.32
N TRP A 69 -9.99 -10.65 -14.25
CA TRP A 69 -8.84 -10.30 -15.11
C TRP A 69 -9.21 -9.91 -16.56
N ASN A 70 -10.49 -9.81 -16.92
CA ASN A 70 -10.92 -9.52 -18.28
C ASN A 70 -10.90 -8.03 -18.63
N HIS A 71 -10.84 -7.15 -17.61
CA HIS A 71 -10.95 -5.72 -17.81
C HIS A 71 -9.81 -4.95 -17.15
N TRP A 72 -9.09 -4.16 -17.95
CA TRP A 72 -8.18 -3.14 -17.41
C TRP A 72 -9.00 -1.95 -16.93
N TYR A 73 -9.04 -1.72 -15.62
CA TYR A 73 -9.89 -0.66 -15.09
C TYR A 73 -9.13 0.59 -14.65
N GLN A 74 -7.86 0.46 -14.24
CA GLN A 74 -7.14 1.63 -13.73
C GLN A 74 -5.64 1.54 -13.95
N GLY A 75 -5.06 2.66 -14.40
CA GLY A 75 -3.64 2.93 -14.28
C GLY A 75 -3.34 3.79 -13.06
N MET A 76 -2.08 3.84 -12.66
CA MET A 76 -1.59 4.82 -11.70
C MET A 76 -0.16 5.21 -12.06
N VAL A 77 0.08 6.50 -12.09
CA VAL A 77 1.45 7.06 -12.09
C VAL A 77 1.59 7.93 -10.85
N ARG A 78 2.61 7.67 -10.07
CA ARG A 78 2.91 8.40 -8.84
C ARG A 78 4.35 8.87 -8.86
N THR A 79 4.57 10.13 -8.50
CA THR A 79 5.89 10.71 -8.33
C THR A 79 5.98 11.48 -7.03
N ALA A 80 7.14 11.47 -6.39
CA ALA A 80 7.37 12.27 -5.19
C ALA A 80 8.83 12.66 -5.05
N ILE A 81 9.04 13.77 -4.36
CA ILE A 81 10.31 14.16 -3.78
C ILE A 81 10.25 13.94 -2.28
N GLY A 82 11.37 13.57 -1.69
CA GLY A 82 11.46 13.27 -0.27
C GLY A 82 12.73 13.82 0.35
N TYR A 83 12.73 13.83 1.67
CA TYR A 83 13.88 14.22 2.47
C TYR A 83 14.08 13.24 3.62
N SER A 84 15.27 12.66 3.71
CA SER A 84 15.64 11.75 4.80
C SER A 84 15.95 12.56 6.06
N LEU A 85 15.08 12.45 7.07
CA LEU A 85 15.29 13.05 8.39
C LEU A 85 16.35 12.27 9.18
N SER A 86 16.40 10.95 8.94
CA SER A 86 17.40 10.02 9.49
C SER A 86 17.47 8.78 8.56
N ASP A 87 18.31 7.81 8.91
CA ASP A 87 18.41 6.53 8.20
C ASP A 87 17.10 5.73 8.24
N ARG A 88 16.19 6.07 9.16
CA ARG A 88 14.93 5.35 9.37
C ARG A 88 13.69 6.17 9.01
N ALA A 89 13.79 7.47 8.93
CA ALA A 89 12.65 8.38 8.77
C ALA A 89 12.79 9.25 7.52
N THR A 90 11.75 9.27 6.70
CA THR A 90 11.70 10.07 5.47
C THR A 90 10.33 10.75 5.36
N ILE A 91 10.34 12.02 5.01
CA ILE A 91 9.13 12.76 4.61
C ILE A 91 9.08 12.87 3.09
N TRP A 92 7.84 12.93 2.56
CA TRP A 92 7.58 12.96 1.13
C TRP A 92 6.52 13.98 0.80
N ALA A 93 6.63 14.59 -0.37
CA ALA A 93 5.56 15.33 -1.03
C ALA A 93 5.40 14.79 -2.44
N GLY A 94 4.20 14.41 -2.82
CA GLY A 94 3.98 13.70 -4.07
C GLY A 94 2.68 14.03 -4.77
N TYR A 95 2.62 13.56 -6.01
CA TYR A 95 1.50 13.67 -6.91
C TYR A 95 1.17 12.29 -7.46
N THR A 96 -0.11 12.02 -7.66
CA THR A 96 -0.59 10.79 -8.28
C THR A 96 -1.62 11.10 -9.35
N TRP A 97 -1.46 10.50 -10.51
CA TRP A 97 -2.43 10.49 -11.61
C TRP A 97 -3.06 9.10 -11.72
N LEU A 98 -4.39 9.04 -11.69
CA LEU A 98 -5.18 7.80 -11.69
C LEU A 98 -6.19 7.80 -12.85
N PRO A 99 -5.77 7.41 -14.06
CA PRO A 99 -6.69 7.15 -15.15
C PRO A 99 -7.51 5.88 -14.85
N THR A 100 -8.83 6.01 -14.95
CA THR A 100 -9.78 4.94 -14.61
C THR A 100 -10.82 4.78 -15.71
N GLN A 101 -11.05 3.54 -16.15
CA GLN A 101 -12.06 3.13 -17.11
C GLN A 101 -12.96 2.08 -16.46
N ASN A 102 -14.13 2.49 -15.99
CA ASN A 102 -15.11 1.54 -15.49
C ASN A 102 -15.94 0.97 -16.65
N ILE A 103 -16.34 -0.29 -16.55
CA ILE A 103 -17.16 -0.97 -17.58
C ILE A 103 -18.43 -0.15 -17.83
N GLY A 104 -18.70 0.14 -19.11
CA GLY A 104 -19.88 0.88 -19.54
C GLY A 104 -19.94 2.36 -19.12
N LYS A 105 -18.83 2.92 -18.62
CA LYS A 105 -18.73 4.33 -18.20
C LYS A 105 -17.66 5.08 -18.98
N ASN A 106 -17.76 6.40 -18.96
CA ASN A 106 -16.73 7.24 -19.53
C ASN A 106 -15.44 7.15 -18.72
N TYR A 107 -14.33 7.33 -19.41
CA TYR A 107 -13.02 7.48 -18.82
C TYR A 107 -12.98 8.65 -17.83
N VAL A 108 -12.37 8.46 -16.67
CA VAL A 108 -12.13 9.50 -15.66
C VAL A 108 -10.67 9.52 -15.26
N SER A 109 -10.18 10.71 -14.93
CA SER A 109 -8.81 10.93 -14.51
C SER A 109 -8.78 11.67 -13.18
N GLN A 110 -8.61 10.95 -12.09
CA GLN A 110 -8.41 11.54 -10.76
C GLN A 110 -6.96 11.96 -10.61
N GLN A 111 -6.75 13.05 -9.89
CA GLN A 111 -5.44 13.57 -9.53
C GLN A 111 -5.37 13.76 -8.02
N ASP A 112 -4.25 13.39 -7.43
CA ASP A 112 -4.05 13.51 -5.99
C ASP A 112 -2.73 14.20 -5.71
N VAL A 113 -2.72 15.08 -4.70
CA VAL A 113 -1.48 15.56 -4.07
C VAL A 113 -1.45 15.06 -2.63
N TRP A 114 -0.24 14.79 -2.12
CA TRP A 114 -0.12 14.17 -0.81
C TRP A 114 1.23 14.41 -0.14
N PRO A 115 1.25 14.78 1.14
CA PRO A 115 2.37 14.54 2.03
C PRO A 115 2.35 13.10 2.56
N ALA A 116 3.55 12.57 2.87
CA ALA A 116 3.66 11.32 3.59
C ALA A 116 4.88 11.31 4.54
N PHE A 117 4.77 10.48 5.57
CA PHE A 117 5.85 10.13 6.47
C PHE A 117 6.07 8.63 6.44
N ARG A 118 7.31 8.21 6.28
CA ARG A 118 7.71 6.80 6.33
C ARG A 118 8.74 6.61 7.44
N TYR A 119 8.53 5.57 8.25
CA TYR A 119 9.47 5.14 9.28
C TYR A 119 9.77 3.65 9.12
N VAL A 120 11.05 3.28 9.16
CA VAL A 120 11.54 1.91 9.05
C VAL A 120 12.12 1.49 10.38
N LEU A 121 11.63 0.37 10.94
CA LEU A 121 12.06 -0.20 12.20
C LEU A 121 12.66 -1.60 11.96
N PRO A 122 14.00 -1.72 11.89
CA PRO A 122 14.66 -3.01 11.91
C PRO A 122 14.48 -3.68 13.28
N THR A 123 14.25 -5.00 13.26
CA THR A 123 14.17 -5.86 14.45
C THR A 123 14.98 -7.13 14.21
N ASP A 124 15.19 -7.94 15.24
CA ASP A 124 15.92 -9.20 15.14
C ASP A 124 15.21 -10.25 14.25
N VAL A 125 13.90 -10.10 14.06
CA VAL A 125 13.08 -11.03 13.26
C VAL A 125 12.71 -10.49 11.89
N GLY A 126 13.08 -9.24 11.57
CA GLY A 126 12.73 -8.63 10.28
C GLY A 126 12.60 -7.12 10.35
N MET A 127 11.90 -6.55 9.40
CA MET A 127 11.80 -5.11 9.23
C MET A 127 10.34 -4.67 9.16
N PHE A 128 9.95 -3.77 10.04
CA PHE A 128 8.68 -3.06 9.96
C PHE A 128 8.84 -1.76 9.18
N THR A 129 7.84 -1.44 8.37
CA THR A 129 7.72 -0.14 7.71
C THR A 129 6.35 0.43 8.01
N PHE A 130 6.34 1.64 8.53
CA PHE A 130 5.13 2.43 8.77
C PHE A 130 5.08 3.56 7.75
N ARG A 131 3.93 3.76 7.11
CA ARG A 131 3.74 4.87 6.18
C ARG A 131 2.38 5.51 6.43
N THR A 132 2.41 6.75 6.90
CA THR A 132 1.24 7.63 6.98
C THR A 132 1.23 8.53 5.77
N MET A 133 0.10 8.65 5.10
CA MET A 133 -0.08 9.53 3.94
C MET A 133 -1.43 10.25 4.06
N VAL A 134 -1.50 11.50 3.64
CA VAL A 134 -2.76 12.23 3.55
C VAL A 134 -2.96 12.64 2.10
N GLU A 135 -3.89 11.99 1.42
CA GLU A 135 -4.22 12.29 0.03
C GLU A 135 -5.28 13.37 -0.04
N THR A 136 -5.05 14.38 -0.87
CA THR A 136 -6.04 15.33 -1.33
C THR A 136 -6.41 14.94 -2.75
N ASN A 137 -7.57 14.30 -2.91
CA ASN A 137 -8.03 13.75 -4.17
C ASN A 137 -8.91 14.77 -4.89
N PHE A 138 -8.53 15.16 -6.11
CA PHE A 138 -9.32 16.00 -7.01
C PHE A 138 -10.12 15.08 -7.94
N ILE A 139 -11.42 14.95 -7.64
CA ILE A 139 -12.30 14.02 -8.34
C ILE A 139 -12.91 14.74 -9.55
N PRO A 140 -12.79 14.19 -10.78
CA PRO A 140 -13.31 14.85 -11.97
C PRO A 140 -14.83 14.98 -11.98
N GLY A 141 -15.31 16.11 -12.41
CA GLY A 141 -16.74 16.29 -12.74
C GLY A 141 -17.40 17.58 -12.33
N ASN A 142 -17.30 18.13 -11.18
CA ASN A 142 -17.93 19.38 -10.79
C ASN A 142 -17.01 20.23 -9.90
N GLY A 143 -15.83 20.57 -10.42
CA GLY A 143 -14.96 21.64 -9.90
C GLY A 143 -14.62 21.71 -8.40
N SER A 144 -15.47 21.20 -7.54
CA SER A 144 -15.37 21.32 -6.08
C SER A 144 -15.32 19.99 -5.31
N ASP A 145 -15.26 18.84 -6.00
CA ASP A 145 -15.16 17.54 -5.34
C ASP A 145 -13.71 17.26 -4.89
N VAL A 146 -13.34 17.84 -3.76
CA VAL A 146 -12.04 17.60 -3.14
C VAL A 146 -12.24 16.73 -1.90
N ARG A 147 -11.70 15.51 -1.95
CA ARG A 147 -11.73 14.55 -0.85
C ARG A 147 -10.38 14.52 -0.13
N VAL A 148 -10.41 14.59 1.19
CA VAL A 148 -9.23 14.42 2.04
C VAL A 148 -9.25 13.00 2.62
N ARG A 149 -8.18 12.24 2.34
CA ARG A 149 -8.11 10.81 2.67
C ARG A 149 -6.78 10.43 3.32
N PRO A 150 -6.68 10.45 4.64
CA PRO A 150 -5.57 9.83 5.34
C PRO A 150 -5.57 8.31 5.15
N ARG A 151 -4.36 7.76 5.10
CA ARG A 151 -4.11 6.33 5.02
C ARG A 151 -2.89 5.95 5.85
N GLN A 152 -2.97 4.80 6.49
CA GLN A 152 -1.89 4.24 7.29
C GLN A 152 -1.56 2.84 6.81
N MET A 153 -0.29 2.60 6.47
CA MET A 153 0.22 1.28 6.15
C MET A 153 1.18 0.80 7.24
N ILE A 154 1.05 -0.47 7.59
CA ILE A 154 2.03 -1.23 8.37
C ILE A 154 2.46 -2.41 7.52
N ARG A 155 3.76 -2.53 7.28
CA ARG A 155 4.35 -3.60 6.49
C ARG A 155 5.42 -4.31 7.30
N PHE A 156 5.45 -5.63 7.22
CA PHE A 156 6.48 -6.49 7.78
C PHE A 156 7.17 -7.28 6.67
N LEU A 157 8.48 -7.37 6.74
CA LEU A 157 9.32 -8.18 5.87
C LEU A 157 10.22 -9.05 6.76
N HIS A 158 10.16 -10.36 6.55
CA HIS A 158 10.96 -11.36 7.28
C HIS A 158 11.82 -12.15 6.29
N PRO A 159 13.16 -11.94 6.23
CA PRO A 159 14.06 -12.77 5.44
C PRO A 159 14.06 -14.20 5.98
N LEU A 160 14.10 -15.20 5.10
CA LEU A 160 14.12 -16.59 5.52
C LEU A 160 15.56 -17.05 5.79
N GLU A 161 15.79 -17.73 6.91
CA GLU A 161 17.13 -18.14 7.34
C GLU A 161 17.84 -19.06 6.32
N PHE A 162 17.09 -19.96 5.66
CA PHE A 162 17.64 -20.92 4.70
C PHE A 162 17.96 -20.28 3.32
N GLU A 163 17.36 -19.17 2.96
CA GLU A 163 17.61 -18.39 1.75
C GLU A 163 17.34 -16.89 2.02
N PRO A 164 18.37 -16.13 2.43
CA PRO A 164 18.20 -14.71 2.82
C PRO A 164 17.70 -13.78 1.72
N ARG A 165 17.77 -14.19 0.45
CA ARG A 165 17.19 -13.46 -0.68
C ARG A 165 15.68 -13.61 -0.75
N LEU A 166 15.13 -14.68 -0.16
CA LEU A 166 13.70 -14.93 -0.07
C LEU A 166 13.15 -14.36 1.23
N SER A 167 12.04 -13.66 1.15
CA SER A 167 11.40 -13.04 2.31
C SER A 167 9.91 -13.32 2.34
N LEU A 168 9.35 -13.52 3.52
CA LEU A 168 7.92 -13.41 3.76
C LEU A 168 7.56 -11.94 3.90
N ILE A 169 6.43 -11.54 3.32
CA ILE A 169 5.95 -10.17 3.33
C ILE A 169 4.49 -10.17 3.69
N ALA A 170 4.14 -9.31 4.64
CA ALA A 170 2.75 -9.01 4.96
C ALA A 170 2.60 -7.51 5.18
N TRP A 171 1.49 -6.93 4.73
CA TRP A 171 1.14 -5.56 5.05
C TRP A 171 -0.35 -5.35 5.07
N ASP A 172 -0.77 -4.37 5.86
CA ASP A 172 -2.13 -3.87 5.93
C ASP A 172 -2.11 -2.36 5.71
N GLU A 173 -3.10 -1.84 4.98
CA GLU A 173 -3.26 -0.43 4.74
C GLU A 173 -4.73 -0.03 4.87
N PHE A 174 -4.99 0.88 5.79
CA PHE A 174 -6.30 1.38 6.17
C PHE A 174 -6.49 2.82 5.68
N PHE A 175 -7.68 3.13 5.17
CA PHE A 175 -8.01 4.43 4.59
C PHE A 175 -9.29 5.00 5.20
N VAL A 176 -9.31 6.31 5.45
CA VAL A 176 -10.47 7.04 5.98
C VAL A 176 -10.75 8.27 5.12
N ARG A 177 -12.01 8.53 4.83
CA ARG A 177 -12.47 9.80 4.25
C ARG A 177 -12.75 10.80 5.38
N LEU A 178 -12.08 11.95 5.40
CA LEU A 178 -12.30 12.96 6.43
C LEU A 178 -13.51 13.83 6.15
N ASN A 179 -13.91 13.97 4.88
CA ASN A 179 -15.02 14.80 4.45
C ASN A 179 -15.92 14.05 3.47
N SER A 180 -17.20 14.41 3.48
CA SER A 180 -18.16 13.96 2.50
C SER A 180 -18.15 14.87 1.28
N THR A 181 -18.19 14.27 0.07
CA THR A 181 -18.34 15.00 -1.20
C THR A 181 -19.33 14.28 -2.10
N PRO A 182 -20.03 15.00 -3.03
CA PRO A 182 -21.02 14.37 -3.90
C PRO A 182 -20.53 13.16 -4.69
N LYS A 183 -19.27 13.17 -5.15
CA LYS A 183 -18.67 12.08 -5.90
C LYS A 183 -17.64 11.26 -5.11
N GLY A 184 -17.05 11.84 -4.08
CA GLY A 184 -16.05 11.19 -3.23
C GLY A 184 -16.62 10.36 -2.10
N GLY A 185 -17.95 10.37 -1.92
CA GLY A 185 -18.67 9.61 -0.92
C GLY A 185 -18.77 10.28 0.45
N GLN A 186 -19.38 9.57 1.40
CA GLN A 186 -19.52 10.01 2.78
C GLN A 186 -18.21 9.89 3.55
N SER A 187 -18.04 10.75 4.56
CA SER A 187 -16.91 10.65 5.50
C SER A 187 -16.98 9.34 6.32
N GLY A 188 -15.85 8.84 6.75
CA GLY A 188 -15.75 7.61 7.51
C GLY A 188 -14.76 6.62 6.88
N PHE A 189 -14.95 5.34 7.13
CA PHE A 189 -14.15 4.28 6.53
C PHE A 189 -14.24 4.32 4.99
N ASP A 190 -13.12 4.13 4.30
CA ASP A 190 -13.06 4.11 2.82
C ASP A 190 -12.71 2.72 2.29
N GLN A 191 -11.60 2.20 2.73
CA GLN A 191 -11.16 0.87 2.34
C GLN A 191 -10.08 0.32 3.28
N ASN A 192 -9.90 -1.00 3.19
CA ASN A 192 -8.75 -1.69 3.76
C ASN A 192 -8.10 -2.57 2.69
N ARG A 193 -6.81 -2.72 2.76
CA ARG A 193 -6.02 -3.61 1.91
C ARG A 193 -5.09 -4.43 2.77
N ALA A 194 -5.21 -5.75 2.69
CA ALA A 194 -4.34 -6.69 3.38
C ALA A 194 -3.61 -7.56 2.34
N PHE A 195 -2.30 -7.64 2.44
CA PHE A 195 -1.43 -8.41 1.53
C PHE A 195 -0.59 -9.41 2.29
N ALA A 196 -0.43 -10.59 1.69
CA ALA A 196 0.56 -11.57 2.09
C ALA A 196 1.22 -12.20 0.86
N GLY A 197 2.54 -12.35 0.89
CA GLY A 197 3.29 -12.85 -0.25
C GLY A 197 4.75 -13.12 0.03
N LEU A 198 5.47 -13.38 -1.03
CA LEU A 198 6.90 -13.64 -1.06
C LEU A 198 7.64 -12.51 -1.78
N GLY A 199 8.85 -12.23 -1.33
CA GLY A 199 9.76 -11.30 -1.99
C GLY A 199 11.07 -11.99 -2.34
N TRP A 200 11.63 -11.68 -3.49
CA TRP A 200 12.94 -12.13 -3.92
C TRP A 200 13.85 -10.94 -4.20
N THR A 201 14.98 -10.88 -3.48
CA THR A 201 16.02 -9.87 -3.65
C THR A 201 17.10 -10.38 -4.58
N PHE A 202 17.17 -9.84 -5.81
CA PHE A 202 18.22 -10.20 -6.78
C PHE A 202 19.56 -9.59 -6.40
N ASN A 203 19.55 -8.32 -6.01
CA ASN A 203 20.70 -7.55 -5.56
C ASN A 203 20.24 -6.29 -4.82
N LYS A 204 21.16 -5.40 -4.44
CA LYS A 204 20.83 -4.15 -3.72
C LYS A 204 19.88 -3.21 -4.47
N ASN A 205 19.80 -3.32 -5.81
CA ASN A 205 19.01 -2.45 -6.66
C ASN A 205 17.65 -3.05 -7.04
N PHE A 206 17.54 -4.39 -7.12
CA PHE A 206 16.35 -5.05 -7.67
C PHE A 206 15.76 -6.06 -6.69
N ARG A 207 14.47 -5.92 -6.43
CA ARG A 207 13.65 -6.87 -5.68
C ARG A 207 12.29 -7.01 -6.34
N THR A 208 11.77 -8.24 -6.38
CA THR A 208 10.39 -8.52 -6.78
C THR A 208 9.57 -9.02 -5.60
N GLU A 209 8.28 -8.80 -5.66
CA GLU A 209 7.31 -9.34 -4.71
C GLU A 209 6.10 -9.86 -5.46
N ALA A 210 5.56 -10.99 -5.01
CA ALA A 210 4.32 -11.54 -5.54
C ALA A 210 3.50 -12.14 -4.40
N GLY A 211 2.17 -12.00 -4.47
CA GLY A 211 1.29 -12.51 -3.44
C GLY A 211 -0.16 -12.19 -3.67
N TYR A 212 -0.94 -12.51 -2.66
CA TYR A 212 -2.37 -12.25 -2.61
C TYR A 212 -2.65 -10.96 -1.85
N MET A 213 -3.54 -10.14 -2.38
CA MET A 213 -4.07 -8.96 -1.71
C MET A 213 -5.59 -9.03 -1.65
N ASN A 214 -6.13 -8.90 -0.46
CA ASN A 214 -7.55 -8.63 -0.24
C ASN A 214 -7.77 -7.12 -0.18
N GLN A 215 -8.71 -6.61 -0.96
CA GLN A 215 -9.14 -5.22 -0.90
C GLN A 215 -10.62 -5.18 -0.55
N TYR A 216 -10.94 -4.66 0.61
CA TYR A 216 -12.30 -4.34 1.01
C TYR A 216 -12.57 -2.86 0.75
N LEU A 217 -13.59 -2.57 -0.04
CA LEU A 217 -14.01 -1.24 -0.44
C LEU A 217 -15.39 -0.97 0.15
N ASP A 218 -15.50 0.10 0.90
CA ASP A 218 -16.76 0.66 1.31
C ASP A 218 -17.30 1.55 0.19
N ASP A 219 -18.56 1.38 -0.17
CA ASP A 219 -19.15 2.23 -1.18
C ASP A 219 -19.38 3.67 -0.66
N ASN A 220 -19.72 4.57 -1.59
CA ASN A 220 -19.91 5.97 -1.24
C ASN A 220 -21.11 6.23 -0.32
N THR A 221 -21.96 5.24 -0.10
CA THR A 221 -23.19 5.33 0.69
C THR A 221 -23.17 4.43 1.92
N HIS A 222 -22.11 3.65 2.11
CA HIS A 222 -21.96 2.61 3.14
C HIS A 222 -23.05 1.52 3.08
N THR A 223 -23.60 1.27 1.88
CA THR A 223 -24.70 0.32 1.67
C THR A 223 -24.29 -0.93 0.88
N ASN A 224 -23.38 -0.79 -0.08
CA ASN A 224 -22.89 -1.88 -0.94
C ASN A 224 -21.38 -1.94 -0.86
N ASN A 225 -20.85 -3.01 -0.31
CA ASN A 225 -19.42 -3.17 -0.14
C ASN A 225 -18.85 -4.09 -1.21
N THR A 226 -17.61 -3.87 -1.59
CA THR A 226 -16.92 -4.71 -2.57
C THR A 226 -15.69 -5.34 -1.92
N MET A 227 -15.54 -6.65 -2.07
CA MET A 227 -14.33 -7.36 -1.72
C MET A 227 -13.64 -7.83 -3.00
N ARG A 228 -12.41 -7.38 -3.22
CA ARG A 228 -11.58 -7.81 -4.33
C ARG A 228 -10.48 -8.76 -3.89
N HIS A 229 -10.37 -9.85 -4.62
CA HIS A 229 -9.34 -10.88 -4.47
C HIS A 229 -8.30 -10.68 -5.56
N LEU A 230 -7.12 -10.19 -5.20
CA LEU A 230 -6.16 -9.69 -6.16
C LEU A 230 -4.84 -10.48 -6.10
N ILE A 231 -4.33 -10.88 -7.25
CA ILE A 231 -2.93 -11.28 -7.39
C ILE A 231 -2.12 -10.01 -7.61
N MET A 232 -1.14 -9.80 -6.77
CA MET A 232 -0.28 -8.61 -6.85
C MET A 232 1.16 -9.01 -7.19
N GLY A 233 1.71 -8.33 -8.21
CA GLY A 233 3.10 -8.45 -8.61
C GLY A 233 3.79 -7.08 -8.56
N SER A 234 4.99 -7.03 -7.99
CA SER A 234 5.73 -5.78 -7.79
C SER A 234 7.19 -5.94 -8.15
N LEU A 235 7.74 -4.96 -8.85
CA LEU A 235 9.18 -4.78 -9.07
C LEU A 235 9.63 -3.51 -8.34
N PHE A 236 10.61 -3.65 -7.47
CA PHE A 236 11.25 -2.52 -6.79
C PHE A 236 12.64 -2.30 -7.36
N VAL A 237 12.93 -1.04 -7.71
CA VAL A 237 14.19 -0.58 -8.26
C VAL A 237 14.75 0.50 -7.33
N ASN A 238 15.91 0.25 -6.73
CA ASN A 238 16.62 1.22 -5.89
C ASN A 238 17.83 1.76 -6.65
N PHE A 239 18.05 3.07 -6.66
CA PHE A 239 19.14 3.74 -7.38
C PHE A 239 19.70 4.96 -6.65
#